data_6c2ab13e91622eee063b10aa7ed7d8ae
#
_entry.id   6c2ab13e91622eee063b10aa7ed7d8ae
#
_cell.length_a   1.000
_cell.length_b   1.000
_cell.length_c   1.000
_cell.angle_alpha   90.00
_cell.angle_beta   90.00
_cell.angle_gamma   90.00
#
_symmetry.space_group_name_H-M   'P 1'
#
loop_
_entity.id
_entity.type
_entity.pdbx_description
1 polymer ?
#
loop_
_entity_poly.entity_id
_entity_poly.type
_entity_poly.pdbx_seq_one_letter_code
_entity_poly.pdbx_strand_id
1 'polypeptide(L)'
;MRCAESCPTGALEIQGIRMRIQNILEEAEKDRAFYGKTGGITLSGGEPMFHGKKTIELLKSAKLHGLHTAMETCGYFDEKFILPLVGNTDLFLWDIKDTDEQRHRKYTGVSNRKIIDNLFAADRLGGKTLIRCILLNGLNTDGKHIEKIAEIYHALKNCRGVEIFSYRQYGESKYSALGIPYGGNKNWSVTSDHLKEIRKRLLALGVRCSINR
;
A
#
# COMPACT_ATOMS: atom_id res chain seq x y z
N MET A 1 -14.89 15.20 -18.40
CA MET A 1 -13.47 15.25 -18.87
C MET A 1 -13.39 15.73 -20.32
N ARG A 2 -14.16 16.78 -20.62
CA ARG A 2 -14.30 17.31 -21.98
C ARG A 2 -12.99 17.72 -22.68
N CYS A 3 -11.97 18.15 -21.90
CA CYS A 3 -10.70 18.61 -22.51
C CYS A 3 -9.94 17.49 -23.24
N ALA A 4 -9.95 16.25 -22.75
CA ALA A 4 -9.31 15.12 -23.43
C ALA A 4 -10.13 14.67 -24.65
N GLU A 5 -11.47 14.65 -24.52
CA GLU A 5 -12.39 14.26 -25.59
C GLU A 5 -12.36 15.25 -26.78
N SER A 6 -12.10 16.53 -26.50
CA SER A 6 -12.03 17.59 -27.51
C SER A 6 -10.61 18.04 -27.87
N CYS A 7 -9.58 17.31 -27.44
CA CYS A 7 -8.20 17.64 -27.73
C CYS A 7 -7.88 17.33 -29.22
N PRO A 8 -7.66 18.34 -30.07
CA PRO A 8 -7.51 18.11 -31.52
C PRO A 8 -6.21 17.40 -31.89
N THR A 9 -5.20 17.42 -31.01
CA THR A 9 -3.89 16.78 -31.22
C THR A 9 -3.74 15.46 -30.48
N GLY A 10 -4.73 15.05 -29.65
CA GLY A 10 -4.60 13.88 -28.79
C GLY A 10 -3.55 14.03 -27.66
N ALA A 11 -3.03 15.24 -27.44
CA ALA A 11 -2.01 15.49 -26.41
C ALA A 11 -2.54 15.32 -24.97
N LEU A 12 -3.86 15.38 -24.80
CA LEU A 12 -4.53 15.12 -23.54
C LEU A 12 -5.28 13.80 -23.61
N GLU A 13 -4.96 12.86 -22.73
CA GLU A 13 -5.63 11.58 -22.62
C GLU A 13 -6.12 11.30 -21.20
N ILE A 14 -7.16 10.48 -21.10
CA ILE A 14 -7.67 10.00 -19.81
C ILE A 14 -6.90 8.75 -19.42
N GLN A 15 -6.19 8.79 -18.30
CA GLN A 15 -5.52 7.62 -17.77
C GLN A 15 -6.51 6.71 -17.04
N GLY A 16 -6.49 5.42 -17.40
CA GLY A 16 -7.35 4.40 -16.85
C GLY A 16 -8.68 4.24 -17.60
N ILE A 17 -9.32 3.12 -17.35
CA ILE A 17 -10.60 2.74 -17.98
C ILE A 17 -11.67 2.52 -16.90
N ARG A 18 -12.91 2.86 -17.25
CA ARG A 18 -14.05 2.54 -16.39
C ARG A 18 -14.51 1.12 -16.70
N MET A 19 -14.51 0.28 -15.67
CA MET A 19 -14.97 -1.10 -15.78
C MET A 19 -16.08 -1.38 -14.77
N ARG A 20 -17.02 -2.27 -15.13
CA ARG A 20 -17.96 -2.85 -14.18
C ARG A 20 -17.22 -3.89 -13.34
N ILE A 21 -17.65 -4.08 -12.07
CA ILE A 21 -17.07 -5.09 -11.17
C ILE A 21 -17.07 -6.48 -11.82
N GLN A 22 -18.16 -6.84 -12.49
CA GLN A 22 -18.25 -8.12 -13.20
C GLN A 22 -17.14 -8.27 -14.24
N ASN A 23 -16.89 -7.27 -15.07
CA ASN A 23 -15.84 -7.35 -16.09
C ASN A 23 -14.43 -7.43 -15.47
N ILE A 24 -14.21 -6.78 -14.31
CA ILE A 24 -12.94 -6.93 -13.56
C ILE A 24 -12.76 -8.36 -13.08
N LEU A 25 -13.82 -8.99 -12.58
CA LEU A 25 -13.78 -10.37 -12.12
C LEU A 25 -13.62 -11.36 -13.29
N GLU A 26 -14.29 -11.15 -14.40
CA GLU A 26 -14.12 -11.94 -15.63
C GLU A 26 -12.68 -11.88 -16.12
N GLU A 27 -12.04 -10.70 -16.05
CA GLU A 27 -10.64 -10.56 -16.39
C GLU A 27 -9.72 -11.33 -15.42
N ALA A 28 -9.99 -11.21 -14.12
CA ALA A 28 -9.26 -11.97 -13.09
C ALA A 28 -9.41 -13.48 -13.25
N GLU A 29 -10.61 -13.96 -13.65
CA GLU A 29 -10.88 -15.39 -13.85
C GLU A 29 -10.06 -16.02 -14.99
N LYS A 30 -9.63 -15.23 -15.97
CA LYS A 30 -8.77 -15.76 -17.07
C LYS A 30 -7.46 -16.33 -16.55
N ASP A 31 -6.95 -15.78 -15.46
CA ASP A 31 -5.69 -16.21 -14.85
C ASP A 31 -5.88 -17.24 -13.72
N ARG A 32 -7.11 -17.72 -13.49
CA ARG A 32 -7.42 -18.65 -12.39
C ARG A 32 -6.53 -19.89 -12.36
N ALA A 33 -6.15 -20.41 -13.50
CA ALA A 33 -5.26 -21.57 -13.60
C ALA A 33 -3.88 -21.33 -12.95
N PHE A 34 -3.45 -20.06 -12.86
CA PHE A 34 -2.17 -19.67 -12.28
C PHE A 34 -2.25 -19.34 -10.79
N TYR A 35 -3.45 -19.19 -10.23
CA TYR A 35 -3.64 -18.78 -8.83
C TYR A 35 -3.37 -19.89 -7.82
N GLY A 36 -3.41 -21.16 -8.24
CA GLY A 36 -3.32 -22.28 -7.34
C GLY A 36 -4.44 -22.25 -6.28
N LYS A 37 -4.07 -22.57 -5.03
CA LYS A 37 -5.05 -22.61 -3.91
C LYS A 37 -5.19 -21.28 -3.17
N THR A 38 -4.27 -20.33 -3.35
CA THR A 38 -4.17 -19.11 -2.54
C THR A 38 -4.04 -17.82 -3.36
N GLY A 39 -4.11 -17.92 -4.66
CA GLY A 39 -4.05 -16.77 -5.54
C GLY A 39 -5.40 -16.06 -5.67
N GLY A 40 -5.37 -14.86 -6.21
CA GLY A 40 -6.54 -14.01 -6.34
C GLY A 40 -6.20 -12.63 -6.84
N ILE A 41 -6.86 -11.63 -6.31
CA ILE A 41 -6.69 -10.25 -6.73
C ILE A 41 -6.05 -9.40 -5.62
N THR A 42 -5.22 -8.46 -6.05
CA THR A 42 -4.69 -7.39 -5.17
C THR A 42 -5.20 -6.06 -5.67
N LEU A 43 -5.94 -5.36 -4.83
CA LEU A 43 -6.31 -3.96 -5.11
C LEU A 43 -5.16 -3.06 -4.71
N SER A 44 -4.64 -2.32 -5.67
CA SER A 44 -3.48 -1.43 -5.54
C SER A 44 -3.71 -0.16 -6.38
N GLY A 45 -2.66 0.57 -6.72
CA GLY A 45 -2.71 1.75 -7.57
C GLY A 45 -2.36 3.02 -6.82
N GLY A 46 -3.26 4.03 -6.79
CA GLY A 46 -3.17 5.13 -5.84
C GLY A 46 -3.55 4.64 -4.44
N GLU A 47 -4.63 5.17 -3.88
CA GLU A 47 -5.24 4.63 -2.66
C GLU A 47 -6.58 3.96 -3.04
N PRO A 48 -6.73 2.63 -2.93
CA PRO A 48 -7.97 1.95 -3.30
C PRO A 48 -9.19 2.50 -2.58
N MET A 49 -9.02 2.92 -1.33
CA MET A 49 -10.11 3.48 -0.53
C MET A 49 -10.56 4.88 -0.97
N PHE A 50 -9.88 5.49 -1.95
CA PHE A 50 -10.42 6.67 -2.64
C PHE A 50 -11.78 6.40 -3.27
N HIS A 51 -12.04 5.17 -3.69
CA HIS A 51 -13.33 4.73 -4.24
C HIS A 51 -14.33 4.25 -3.17
N GLY A 52 -13.92 4.18 -1.90
CA GLY A 52 -14.80 3.90 -0.76
C GLY A 52 -15.63 2.62 -0.92
N LYS A 53 -16.96 2.77 -0.95
CA LYS A 53 -17.89 1.64 -1.04
C LYS A 53 -17.64 0.72 -2.25
N LYS A 54 -17.22 1.26 -3.40
CA LYS A 54 -16.97 0.44 -4.61
C LYS A 54 -15.79 -0.51 -4.44
N THR A 55 -14.77 -0.10 -3.67
CA THR A 55 -13.66 -0.99 -3.30
C THR A 55 -14.15 -2.17 -2.48
N ILE A 56 -15.02 -1.91 -1.51
CA ILE A 56 -15.61 -2.96 -0.67
C ILE A 56 -16.50 -3.89 -1.50
N GLU A 57 -17.31 -3.35 -2.41
CA GLU A 57 -18.15 -4.13 -3.32
C GLU A 57 -17.30 -5.07 -4.20
N LEU A 58 -16.19 -4.57 -4.75
CA LEU A 58 -15.27 -5.38 -5.55
C LEU A 58 -14.64 -6.51 -4.73
N LEU A 59 -14.10 -6.20 -3.53
CA LEU A 59 -13.52 -7.19 -2.63
C LEU A 59 -14.54 -8.27 -2.24
N LYS A 60 -15.76 -7.85 -1.88
CA LYS A 60 -16.86 -8.76 -1.55
C LYS A 60 -17.20 -9.68 -2.72
N SER A 61 -17.32 -9.10 -3.93
CA SER A 61 -17.64 -9.87 -5.13
C SER A 61 -16.52 -10.86 -5.47
N ALA A 62 -15.25 -10.45 -5.39
CA ALA A 62 -14.11 -11.32 -5.59
C ALA A 62 -14.11 -12.51 -4.61
N LYS A 63 -14.41 -12.24 -3.34
CA LYS A 63 -14.49 -13.27 -2.31
C LYS A 63 -15.63 -14.27 -2.57
N LEU A 64 -16.77 -13.79 -3.06
CA LEU A 64 -17.90 -14.66 -3.47
C LEU A 64 -17.54 -15.55 -4.67
N HIS A 65 -16.61 -15.13 -5.53
CA HIS A 65 -16.04 -15.94 -6.62
C HIS A 65 -14.89 -16.86 -6.17
N GLY A 66 -14.64 -16.96 -4.85
CA GLY A 66 -13.59 -17.81 -4.30
C GLY A 66 -12.16 -17.32 -4.59
N LEU A 67 -11.98 -16.04 -4.90
CA LEU A 67 -10.68 -15.42 -5.07
C LEU A 67 -10.12 -14.97 -3.72
N HIS A 68 -8.83 -15.19 -3.49
CA HIS A 68 -8.13 -14.55 -2.38
C HIS A 68 -8.07 -13.05 -2.64
N THR A 69 -8.34 -12.25 -1.62
CA THR A 69 -8.39 -10.79 -1.73
C THR A 69 -7.27 -10.15 -0.93
N ALA A 70 -6.44 -9.36 -1.59
CA ALA A 70 -5.46 -8.52 -0.93
C ALA A 70 -5.71 -7.03 -1.25
N MET A 71 -5.37 -6.16 -0.33
CA MET A 71 -5.48 -4.71 -0.52
C MET A 71 -4.20 -4.02 -0.06
N GLU A 72 -3.59 -3.28 -0.98
CA GLU A 72 -2.46 -2.39 -0.70
C GLU A 72 -3.00 -1.00 -0.35
N THR A 73 -2.73 -0.53 0.86
CA THR A 73 -3.30 0.73 1.36
C THR A 73 -2.34 1.48 2.26
N CYS A 74 -2.40 2.81 2.22
CA CYS A 74 -1.76 3.64 3.23
C CYS A 74 -2.60 3.77 4.52
N GLY A 75 -3.82 3.27 4.55
CA GLY A 75 -4.69 3.33 5.74
C GLY A 75 -5.31 4.69 6.04
N TYR A 76 -5.15 5.68 5.16
CA TYR A 76 -5.70 7.03 5.37
C TYR A 76 -7.11 7.15 4.80
N PHE A 77 -8.08 6.52 5.45
CA PHE A 77 -9.50 6.56 5.08
C PHE A 77 -10.39 6.61 6.32
N ASP A 78 -11.71 6.75 6.13
CA ASP A 78 -12.68 6.86 7.21
C ASP A 78 -12.81 5.49 7.95
N GLU A 79 -12.71 5.52 9.28
CA GLU A 79 -12.78 4.35 10.16
C GLU A 79 -14.03 3.49 9.95
N LYS A 80 -15.17 4.07 9.56
CA LYS A 80 -16.40 3.34 9.26
C LYS A 80 -16.24 2.24 8.20
N PHE A 81 -15.20 2.30 7.38
CA PHE A 81 -14.89 1.30 6.36
C PHE A 81 -14.08 0.10 6.88
N ILE A 82 -13.49 0.19 8.09
CA ILE A 82 -12.61 -0.88 8.63
C ILE A 82 -13.36 -2.21 8.74
N LEU A 83 -14.51 -2.22 9.41
CA LEU A 83 -15.28 -3.45 9.60
C LEU A 83 -15.66 -4.15 8.28
N PRO A 84 -16.28 -3.48 7.31
CA PRO A 84 -16.58 -4.13 6.03
C PRO A 84 -15.33 -4.48 5.21
N LEU A 85 -14.21 -3.80 5.37
CA LEU A 85 -12.95 -4.16 4.72
C LEU A 85 -12.38 -5.45 5.31
N VAL A 86 -12.28 -5.55 6.63
CA VAL A 86 -11.75 -6.75 7.30
C VAL A 86 -12.56 -7.99 6.94
N GLY A 87 -13.89 -7.87 6.83
CA GLY A 87 -14.75 -8.98 6.41
C GLY A 87 -14.55 -9.47 4.97
N ASN A 88 -13.93 -8.64 4.12
CA ASN A 88 -13.80 -8.92 2.69
C ASN A 88 -12.35 -8.90 2.17
N THR A 89 -11.36 -8.77 3.06
CA THR A 89 -9.94 -8.75 2.71
C THR A 89 -9.19 -9.85 3.46
N ASP A 90 -8.52 -10.73 2.74
CA ASP A 90 -7.76 -11.83 3.33
C ASP A 90 -6.36 -11.38 3.79
N LEU A 91 -5.81 -10.32 3.15
CA LEU A 91 -4.52 -9.75 3.52
C LEU A 91 -4.47 -8.25 3.21
N PHE A 92 -4.13 -7.45 4.19
CA PHE A 92 -3.77 -6.05 4.01
C PHE A 92 -2.26 -5.90 3.85
N LEU A 93 -1.84 -5.25 2.79
CA LEU A 93 -0.49 -4.76 2.58
C LEU A 93 -0.48 -3.31 3.06
N TRP A 94 -0.06 -3.08 4.32
CA TRP A 94 -0.26 -1.81 4.99
C TRP A 94 1.00 -0.94 4.94
N ASP A 95 0.93 0.14 4.19
CA ASP A 95 2.06 1.05 4.00
C ASP A 95 2.25 1.98 5.21
N ILE A 96 3.37 1.85 5.91
CA ILE A 96 3.86 2.83 6.89
C ILE A 96 4.99 3.62 6.25
N LYS A 97 4.71 4.84 5.85
CA LYS A 97 5.68 5.71 5.17
C LYS A 97 6.69 6.30 6.14
N ASP A 98 6.25 6.69 7.33
CA ASP A 98 7.08 7.16 8.43
C ASP A 98 6.35 6.99 9.77
N THR A 99 7.10 6.66 10.83
CA THR A 99 6.57 6.56 12.19
C THR A 99 6.65 7.89 12.95
N ASP A 100 7.49 8.81 12.53
CA ASP A 100 7.54 10.19 13.06
C ASP A 100 6.42 11.02 12.43
N GLU A 101 5.54 11.58 13.27
CA GLU A 101 4.35 12.32 12.81
C GLU A 101 4.70 13.59 12.05
N GLN A 102 5.70 14.33 12.52
CA GLN A 102 6.07 15.63 11.91
C GLN A 102 6.73 15.38 10.55
N ARG A 103 7.63 14.40 10.48
CA ARG A 103 8.29 14.00 9.24
C ARG A 103 7.28 13.43 8.25
N HIS A 104 6.35 12.57 8.70
CA HIS A 104 5.27 12.07 7.86
C HIS A 104 4.45 13.22 7.28
N ARG A 105 4.01 14.16 8.11
CA ARG A 105 3.22 15.34 7.67
C ARG A 105 4.00 16.19 6.66
N LYS A 106 5.30 16.39 6.89
CA LYS A 106 6.16 17.17 5.98
C LYS A 106 6.20 16.58 4.57
N TYR A 107 6.27 15.24 4.43
CA TYR A 107 6.47 14.59 3.13
C TYR A 107 5.19 14.04 2.49
N THR A 108 4.11 13.88 3.24
CA THR A 108 2.84 13.35 2.73
C THR A 108 1.68 14.34 2.82
N GLY A 109 1.85 15.44 3.54
CA GLY A 109 0.81 16.45 3.77
C GLY A 109 -0.14 16.14 4.93
N VAL A 110 -0.11 14.92 5.50
CA VAL A 110 -1.04 14.48 6.55
C VAL A 110 -0.32 13.82 7.73
N SER A 111 -0.99 13.78 8.91
CA SER A 111 -0.51 13.03 10.06
C SER A 111 -0.62 11.52 9.82
N ASN A 112 0.31 10.74 10.40
CA ASN A 112 0.25 9.28 10.39
C ASN A 112 -0.70 8.69 11.46
N ARG A 113 -1.26 9.50 12.37
CA ARG A 113 -2.11 9.01 13.47
C ARG A 113 -3.26 8.17 12.95
N LYS A 114 -4.06 8.72 12.04
CA LYS A 114 -5.20 8.03 11.44
C LYS A 114 -4.80 6.69 10.76
N ILE A 115 -3.62 6.66 10.15
CA ILE A 115 -3.07 5.47 9.49
C ILE A 115 -2.80 4.37 10.52
N ILE A 116 -2.17 4.74 11.64
CA ILE A 116 -1.83 3.82 12.73
C ILE A 116 -3.09 3.40 13.49
N ASP A 117 -4.01 4.32 13.77
CA ASP A 117 -5.28 4.02 14.45
C ASP A 117 -6.11 3.02 13.63
N ASN A 118 -6.22 3.21 12.32
CA ASN A 118 -6.90 2.32 11.40
C ASN A 118 -6.22 0.94 11.32
N LEU A 119 -4.89 0.87 11.33
CA LEU A 119 -4.14 -0.39 11.39
C LEU A 119 -4.50 -1.19 12.65
N PHE A 120 -4.47 -0.55 13.81
CA PHE A 120 -4.86 -1.20 15.06
C PHE A 120 -6.34 -1.57 15.10
N ALA A 121 -7.21 -0.75 14.50
CA ALA A 121 -8.63 -1.07 14.40
C ALA A 121 -8.87 -2.31 13.53
N ALA A 122 -8.18 -2.42 12.38
CA ALA A 122 -8.24 -3.60 11.52
C ALA A 122 -7.73 -4.85 12.24
N ASP A 123 -6.61 -4.75 12.96
CA ASP A 123 -6.04 -5.87 13.73
C ASP A 123 -6.98 -6.35 14.84
N ARG A 124 -7.61 -5.43 15.60
CA ARG A 124 -8.61 -5.78 16.63
C ARG A 124 -9.79 -6.57 16.09
N LEU A 125 -10.14 -6.35 14.82
CA LEU A 125 -11.20 -7.07 14.11
C LEU A 125 -10.73 -8.36 13.43
N GLY A 126 -9.46 -8.75 13.64
CA GLY A 126 -8.88 -9.97 13.06
C GLY A 126 -8.31 -9.81 11.65
N GLY A 127 -8.18 -8.57 11.16
CA GLY A 127 -7.58 -8.28 9.87
C GLY A 127 -6.11 -8.70 9.82
N LYS A 128 -5.76 -9.59 8.90
CA LYS A 128 -4.38 -10.02 8.69
C LYS A 128 -3.62 -8.94 7.92
N THR A 129 -2.48 -8.53 8.46
CA THR A 129 -1.69 -7.46 7.87
C THR A 129 -0.25 -7.89 7.59
N LEU A 130 0.34 -7.31 6.56
CA LEU A 130 1.76 -7.28 6.29
C LEU A 130 2.16 -5.81 6.22
N ILE A 131 2.97 -5.36 7.18
CA ILE A 131 3.45 -3.98 7.19
C ILE A 131 4.47 -3.81 6.06
N ARG A 132 4.35 -2.71 5.32
CA ARG A 132 5.27 -2.36 4.24
C ARG A 132 5.90 -1.00 4.52
N CYS A 133 7.23 -0.96 4.50
CA CYS A 133 7.99 0.25 4.80
C CYS A 133 8.91 0.59 3.62
N ILE A 134 8.64 1.72 2.97
CA ILE A 134 9.55 2.28 1.97
C ILE A 134 10.57 3.11 2.71
N LEU A 135 11.83 2.70 2.62
CA LEU A 135 12.95 3.35 3.29
C LEU A 135 13.63 4.34 2.36
N LEU A 136 13.81 5.55 2.86
CA LEU A 136 14.46 6.67 2.19
C LEU A 136 15.74 7.02 2.93
N ASN A 137 16.88 6.88 2.25
CA ASN A 137 18.20 7.15 2.82
C ASN A 137 18.29 8.60 3.36
N GLY A 138 18.77 8.73 4.59
CA GLY A 138 18.89 10.02 5.27
C GLY A 138 17.58 10.62 5.76
N LEU A 139 16.43 9.92 5.60
CA LEU A 139 15.12 10.38 6.08
C LEU A 139 14.55 9.44 7.15
N ASN A 140 14.18 8.23 6.80
CA ASN A 140 13.50 7.29 7.70
C ASN A 140 14.27 5.96 7.89
N THR A 141 15.59 5.98 7.72
CA THR A 141 16.49 4.85 8.02
C THR A 141 17.09 4.92 9.42
N ASP A 142 16.67 5.90 10.23
CA ASP A 142 17.17 6.10 11.58
C ASP A 142 16.66 5.03 12.57
N GLY A 143 17.40 4.90 13.68
CA GLY A 143 17.11 3.90 14.70
C GLY A 143 15.73 4.04 15.35
N LYS A 144 15.26 5.27 15.54
CA LYS A 144 13.94 5.53 16.16
C LYS A 144 12.81 5.02 15.29
N HIS A 145 12.91 5.25 13.97
CA HIS A 145 11.91 4.74 13.02
C HIS A 145 11.87 3.21 13.04
N ILE A 146 13.03 2.55 13.01
CA ILE A 146 13.13 1.08 13.00
C ILE A 146 12.60 0.47 14.30
N GLU A 147 12.95 1.05 15.45
CA GLU A 147 12.42 0.61 16.75
C GLU A 147 10.90 0.79 16.82
N LYS A 148 10.38 1.92 16.33
CA LYS A 148 8.95 2.17 16.33
C LYS A 148 8.16 1.22 15.41
N ILE A 149 8.74 0.80 14.29
CA ILE A 149 8.17 -0.27 13.44
C ILE A 149 8.09 -1.58 14.25
N ALA A 150 9.15 -1.93 14.99
CA ALA A 150 9.15 -3.13 15.82
C ALA A 150 8.09 -3.06 16.94
N GLU A 151 7.96 -1.92 17.60
CA GLU A 151 6.89 -1.70 18.61
C GLU A 151 5.49 -1.91 18.01
N ILE A 152 5.22 -1.29 16.84
CA ILE A 152 3.94 -1.47 16.14
C ILE A 152 3.71 -2.94 15.81
N TYR A 153 4.71 -3.61 15.23
CA TYR A 153 4.63 -5.03 14.87
C TYR A 153 4.26 -5.91 16.09
N HIS A 154 4.92 -5.71 17.23
CA HIS A 154 4.67 -6.49 18.45
C HIS A 154 3.34 -6.19 19.11
N ALA A 155 2.79 -4.99 18.91
CA ALA A 155 1.47 -4.62 19.42
C ALA A 155 0.30 -5.19 18.60
N LEU A 156 0.57 -5.67 17.37
CA LEU A 156 -0.43 -6.27 16.49
C LEU A 156 -0.49 -7.80 16.70
N LYS A 157 -1.70 -8.35 16.74
CA LYS A 157 -1.93 -9.80 16.94
C LYS A 157 -1.95 -10.59 15.64
N ASN A 158 -2.36 -9.95 14.55
CA ASN A 158 -2.58 -10.59 13.25
C ASN A 158 -1.56 -10.16 12.18
N CYS A 159 -0.49 -9.49 12.58
CA CYS A 159 0.56 -9.07 11.66
C CYS A 159 1.44 -10.26 11.23
N ARG A 160 1.59 -10.44 9.92
CA ARG A 160 2.36 -11.55 9.32
C ARG A 160 3.85 -11.26 9.26
N GLY A 161 4.24 -9.99 9.29
CA GLY A 161 5.63 -9.55 9.19
C GLY A 161 5.74 -8.10 8.72
N VAL A 162 6.97 -7.73 8.45
CA VAL A 162 7.35 -6.42 7.89
C VAL A 162 8.14 -6.64 6.61
N GLU A 163 7.74 -5.97 5.54
CA GLU A 163 8.54 -5.87 4.31
C GLU A 163 9.17 -4.49 4.23
N ILE A 164 10.46 -4.45 3.96
CA ILE A 164 11.20 -3.21 3.72
C ILE A 164 11.63 -3.10 2.27
N PHE A 165 11.54 -1.89 1.73
CA PHE A 165 11.89 -1.56 0.34
C PHE A 165 12.83 -0.37 0.32
N SER A 166 13.72 -0.32 -0.68
CA SER A 166 14.40 0.91 -1.02
C SER A 166 13.48 1.82 -1.82
N TYR A 167 13.55 3.11 -1.59
CA TYR A 167 12.91 4.11 -2.44
C TYR A 167 13.35 3.94 -3.91
N ARG A 168 12.40 4.08 -4.83
CA ARG A 168 12.61 4.09 -6.27
C ARG A 168 11.81 5.20 -6.93
N GLN A 169 12.34 5.77 -8.01
CA GLN A 169 11.72 6.90 -8.72
C GLN A 169 10.60 6.49 -9.70
N TYR A 170 9.78 5.52 -9.34
CA TYR A 170 8.69 5.05 -10.22
C TYR A 170 7.62 6.10 -10.56
N GLY A 171 7.56 7.21 -9.78
CA GLY A 171 6.60 8.29 -10.01
C GLY A 171 6.99 9.26 -11.11
N GLU A 172 8.25 9.27 -11.57
CA GLU A 172 8.77 10.30 -12.47
C GLU A 172 7.96 10.42 -13.77
N SER A 173 7.62 9.30 -14.39
CA SER A 173 6.81 9.27 -15.62
C SER A 173 5.40 9.86 -15.42
N LYS A 174 4.78 9.63 -14.26
CA LYS A 174 3.46 10.19 -13.95
C LYS A 174 3.51 11.70 -13.77
N TYR A 175 4.54 12.19 -13.10
CA TYR A 175 4.74 13.64 -12.93
C TYR A 175 5.03 14.32 -14.27
N SER A 176 5.88 13.70 -15.11
CA SER A 176 6.16 14.17 -16.46
C SER A 176 4.88 14.23 -17.32
N ALA A 177 4.04 13.20 -17.28
CA ALA A 177 2.78 13.15 -18.00
C ALA A 177 1.79 14.25 -17.54
N LEU A 178 1.89 14.70 -16.29
CA LEU A 178 1.08 15.79 -15.74
C LEU A 178 1.70 17.18 -15.93
N GLY A 179 2.90 17.28 -16.52
CA GLY A 179 3.66 18.54 -16.63
C GLY A 179 4.07 19.13 -15.27
N ILE A 180 4.20 18.30 -14.23
CA ILE A 180 4.54 18.70 -12.87
C ILE A 180 5.99 18.33 -12.59
N PRO A 181 6.81 19.23 -12.00
CA PRO A 181 8.18 18.88 -11.61
C PRO A 181 8.21 17.71 -10.62
N TYR A 182 9.05 16.72 -10.88
CA TYR A 182 9.22 15.60 -9.98
C TYR A 182 10.06 16.00 -8.77
N GLY A 183 9.46 15.90 -7.58
CA GLY A 183 10.11 16.25 -6.31
C GLY A 183 10.96 15.13 -5.69
N GLY A 184 11.13 13.99 -6.38
CA GLY A 184 11.94 12.88 -5.89
C GLY A 184 13.45 13.14 -5.98
N ASN A 185 14.22 12.49 -5.10
CA ASN A 185 15.67 12.61 -5.05
C ASN A 185 16.33 11.22 -5.19
N LYS A 186 17.25 11.07 -6.15
CA LYS A 186 17.99 9.81 -6.36
C LYS A 186 18.78 9.37 -5.13
N ASN A 187 19.26 10.32 -4.32
CA ASN A 187 20.01 10.05 -3.10
C ASN A 187 19.15 9.42 -1.99
N TRP A 188 17.83 9.36 -2.14
CA TRP A 188 16.94 8.67 -1.20
C TRP A 188 16.97 7.15 -1.35
N SER A 189 17.55 6.62 -2.40
CA SER A 189 17.72 5.17 -2.55
C SER A 189 18.63 4.61 -1.46
N VAL A 190 18.18 3.55 -0.81
CA VAL A 190 18.95 2.81 0.22
C VAL A 190 19.72 1.70 -0.47
N THR A 191 21.01 1.57 -0.15
CA THR A 191 21.85 0.51 -0.71
C THR A 191 21.41 -0.87 -0.22
N SER A 192 21.72 -1.91 -1.01
CA SER A 192 21.39 -3.29 -0.65
C SER A 192 21.99 -3.69 0.69
N ASP A 193 23.21 -3.25 1.00
CA ASP A 193 23.88 -3.61 2.25
C ASP A 193 23.27 -2.90 3.45
N HIS A 194 22.91 -1.62 3.30
CA HIS A 194 22.17 -0.90 4.36
C HIS A 194 20.79 -1.50 4.61
N LEU A 195 20.06 -1.95 3.55
CA LEU A 195 18.81 -2.70 3.75
C LEU A 195 19.01 -4.00 4.52
N LYS A 196 20.10 -4.73 4.25
CA LYS A 196 20.45 -5.96 4.99
C LYS A 196 20.75 -5.66 6.47
N GLU A 197 21.44 -4.56 6.76
CA GLU A 197 21.69 -4.10 8.14
C GLU A 197 20.38 -3.77 8.87
N ILE A 198 19.50 -2.99 8.26
CA ILE A 198 18.19 -2.65 8.82
C ILE A 198 17.38 -3.93 9.07
N ARG A 199 17.34 -4.84 8.09
CA ARG A 199 16.69 -6.15 8.26
C ARG A 199 17.27 -6.93 9.44
N LYS A 200 18.60 -7.00 9.57
CA LYS A 200 19.29 -7.66 10.69
C LYS A 200 18.85 -7.05 12.03
N ARG A 201 18.74 -5.73 12.11
CA ARG A 201 18.27 -5.02 13.30
C ARG A 201 16.81 -5.37 13.63
N LEU A 202 15.91 -5.36 12.66
CA LEU A 202 14.51 -5.77 12.86
C LEU A 202 14.39 -7.22 13.31
N LEU A 203 15.19 -8.14 12.73
CA LEU A 203 15.24 -9.54 13.17
C LEU A 203 15.75 -9.67 14.61
N ALA A 204 16.77 -8.90 15.01
CA ALA A 204 17.27 -8.86 16.39
C ALA A 204 16.23 -8.30 17.38
N LEU A 205 15.34 -7.44 16.92
CA LEU A 205 14.17 -6.95 17.69
C LEU A 205 12.98 -7.93 17.66
N GLY A 206 13.14 -9.15 17.14
CA GLY A 206 12.09 -10.17 17.09
C GLY A 206 11.04 -9.98 15.98
N VAL A 207 11.27 -9.05 15.05
CA VAL A 207 10.36 -8.79 13.94
C VAL A 207 10.61 -9.76 12.79
N ARG A 208 9.57 -10.44 12.29
CA ARG A 208 9.67 -11.19 11.04
C ARG A 208 9.80 -10.20 9.88
N CYS A 209 11.00 -10.11 9.29
CA CYS A 209 11.29 -9.09 8.28
C CYS A 209 11.84 -9.69 6.98
N SER A 210 11.31 -9.24 5.84
CA SER A 210 11.83 -9.52 4.50
C SER A 210 12.23 -8.22 3.79
N ILE A 211 13.16 -8.35 2.83
CA ILE A 211 13.51 -7.29 1.87
C ILE A 211 12.79 -7.64 0.57
N ASN A 212 11.95 -6.75 0.08
CA ASN A 212 11.35 -6.87 -1.23
C ASN A 212 12.20 -6.06 -2.24
N ARG A 213 12.37 -6.59 -3.45
CA ARG A 213 13.24 -6.03 -4.50
C ARG A 213 12.47 -5.20 -5.52
#